data_d7003d905ec41c42bb1cd34cfe8a7864
#
_entry.id   d7003d905ec41c42bb1cd34cfe8a7864
#
_cell.length_a   1.000
_cell.length_b   1.000
_cell.length_c   1.000
_cell.angle_alpha   90.00
_cell.angle_beta   90.00
_cell.angle_gamma   90.00
#
_symmetry.space_group_name_H-M   'P 1'
#
loop_
_entity.id
_entity.type
_entity.pdbx_description
1 polymer ?
#
loop_
_entity_poly.entity_id
_entity_poly.type
_entity_poly.pdbx_seq_one_letter_code
_entity_poly.pdbx_strand_id
1 'polypeptide(L)'
;MIGKEINLLKKYPKTKRDVNKRREEKTEEHRAIARKYGKDFFDGDRKVGYGGFRYDPKYWTEVVKDISNYYELKSGDKILDVGCGKGFMLYDFFKLNPQFNIYGIDISEYAVNNCIESLKGKLKVGNAVSLPYPDKYFDLVISINTHHNLD
;
A
#
# COMPACT_ATOMS: atom_id res chain seq x y z
N MET A 1 26.13 0.02 7.47
CA MET A 1 26.34 -0.26 6.03
C MET A 1 25.13 0.26 5.29
N ILE A 2 25.29 1.21 4.38
CA ILE A 2 24.20 1.69 3.52
C ILE A 2 23.92 0.60 2.50
N GLY A 3 22.66 0.14 2.41
CA GLY A 3 22.25 -0.87 1.44
C GLY A 3 22.41 -0.40 0.00
N LYS A 4 22.37 -1.34 -0.95
CA LYS A 4 22.39 -1.03 -2.38
C LYS A 4 20.98 -0.61 -2.82
N GLU A 5 20.89 0.52 -3.53
CA GLU A 5 19.63 0.94 -4.16
C GLU A 5 19.28 -0.01 -5.32
N ILE A 6 18.02 -0.48 -5.33
CA ILE A 6 17.51 -1.41 -6.36
C ILE A 6 16.11 -0.96 -6.74
N ASN A 7 15.86 -0.85 -8.05
CA ASN A 7 14.55 -0.50 -8.56
C ASN A 7 13.67 -1.74 -8.73
N LEU A 8 12.97 -2.13 -7.67
CA LEU A 8 11.99 -3.21 -7.69
C LEU A 8 10.61 -2.77 -8.22
N LEU A 9 10.41 -1.47 -8.45
CA LEU A 9 9.16 -0.91 -8.99
C LEU A 9 9.23 -0.62 -10.50
N LYS A 10 10.23 -1.13 -11.20
CA LYS A 10 10.43 -0.86 -12.65
C LYS A 10 9.21 -1.25 -13.51
N LYS A 11 8.44 -2.25 -13.08
CA LYS A 11 7.23 -2.73 -13.77
C LYS A 11 5.94 -2.05 -13.30
N TYR A 12 6.02 -1.19 -12.27
CA TYR A 12 4.88 -0.39 -11.86
C TYR A 12 4.54 0.63 -12.96
N PRO A 13 3.26 0.77 -13.36
CA PRO A 13 2.88 1.65 -14.46
C PRO A 13 3.28 3.12 -14.20
N LYS A 14 4.06 3.69 -15.12
CA LYS A 14 4.40 5.12 -15.08
C LYS A 14 3.23 5.92 -15.66
N THR A 15 2.58 6.71 -14.83
CA THR A 15 1.52 7.62 -15.30
C THR A 15 2.14 8.96 -15.68
N LYS A 16 1.93 9.39 -16.93
CA LYS A 16 2.18 10.77 -17.34
C LYS A 16 1.10 11.67 -16.72
N ARG A 17 1.36 12.21 -15.55
CA ARG A 17 0.44 13.14 -14.87
C ARG A 17 1.03 14.55 -14.98
N ASP A 18 0.22 15.52 -15.41
CA ASP A 18 0.56 16.91 -15.23
C ASP A 18 0.37 17.28 -13.75
N VAL A 19 1.49 17.23 -13.03
CA VAL A 19 1.54 17.48 -11.58
C VAL A 19 1.19 18.93 -11.27
N ASN A 20 1.58 19.88 -12.14
CA ASN A 20 1.34 21.30 -11.94
C ASN A 20 -0.15 21.63 -12.08
N LYS A 21 -0.78 21.18 -13.15
CA LYS A 21 -2.22 21.34 -13.34
C LYS A 21 -3.03 20.77 -12.17
N ARG A 22 -2.67 19.59 -11.69
CA ARG A 22 -3.35 18.95 -10.55
C ARG A 22 -3.12 19.68 -9.23
N ARG A 23 -1.97 20.36 -9.07
CA ARG A 23 -1.66 21.14 -7.87
C ARG A 23 -2.50 22.42 -7.81
N GLU A 24 -2.75 23.05 -8.95
CA GLU A 24 -3.58 24.25 -9.10
C GLU A 24 -5.07 23.95 -8.89
N GLU A 25 -5.55 22.78 -9.33
CA GLU A 25 -6.96 22.36 -9.19
C GLU A 25 -7.34 21.97 -7.75
N LYS A 26 -6.38 21.73 -6.84
CA LYS A 26 -6.62 21.31 -5.46
C LYS A 26 -6.67 22.51 -4.53
N THR A 27 -7.84 22.76 -3.95
CA THR A 27 -8.02 23.73 -2.85
C THR A 27 -7.51 23.20 -1.52
N GLU A 28 -7.34 24.06 -0.51
CA GLU A 28 -6.97 23.64 0.84
C GLU A 28 -8.07 22.78 1.47
N GLU A 29 -9.32 23.02 1.14
CA GLU A 29 -10.44 22.17 1.55
C GLU A 29 -10.30 20.73 1.04
N HIS A 30 -9.96 20.54 -0.25
CA HIS A 30 -9.68 19.23 -0.81
C HIS A 30 -8.52 18.53 -0.09
N ARG A 31 -7.49 19.26 0.31
CA ARG A 31 -6.34 18.72 1.07
C ARG A 31 -6.74 18.33 2.50
N ALA A 32 -7.55 19.15 3.17
CA ALA A 32 -8.04 18.87 4.51
C ALA A 32 -8.91 17.60 4.55
N ILE A 33 -9.78 17.41 3.54
CA ILE A 33 -10.57 16.18 3.39
C ILE A 33 -9.66 14.98 3.12
N ALA A 34 -8.67 15.14 2.23
CA ALA A 34 -7.72 14.07 1.89
C ALA A 34 -6.92 13.56 3.10
N ARG A 35 -6.50 14.47 4.00
CA ARG A 35 -5.74 14.11 5.23
C ARG A 35 -6.53 13.25 6.22
N LYS A 36 -7.84 13.13 6.06
CA LYS A 36 -8.66 12.23 6.89
C LYS A 36 -8.55 10.76 6.46
N TYR A 37 -8.00 10.49 5.28
CA TYR A 37 -7.86 9.15 4.69
C TYR A 37 -9.14 8.31 4.76
N GLY A 38 -10.31 8.95 4.68
CA GLY A 38 -11.61 8.30 4.71
C GLY A 38 -12.12 7.92 3.32
N LYS A 39 -13.45 7.68 3.23
CA LYS A 39 -14.14 7.34 1.98
C LYS A 39 -13.83 8.32 0.84
N ASP A 40 -13.85 9.62 1.13
CA ASP A 40 -13.64 10.65 0.12
C ASP A 40 -12.24 10.60 -0.49
N PHE A 41 -11.23 10.19 0.28
CA PHE A 41 -9.86 10.01 -0.21
C PHE A 41 -9.74 8.80 -1.15
N PHE A 42 -10.33 7.66 -0.79
CA PHE A 42 -10.22 6.44 -1.59
C PHE A 42 -11.23 6.39 -2.74
N ASP A 43 -12.50 6.61 -2.45
CA ASP A 43 -13.61 6.35 -3.38
C ASP A 43 -14.46 7.60 -3.70
N GLY A 44 -14.05 8.78 -3.20
CA GLY A 44 -14.69 10.06 -3.47
C GLY A 44 -14.22 10.73 -4.76
N ASP A 45 -14.35 12.07 -4.81
CA ASP A 45 -13.93 12.86 -5.97
C ASP A 45 -12.41 12.75 -6.24
N ARG A 46 -12.06 12.72 -7.52
CA ARG A 46 -10.66 12.66 -7.97
C ARG A 46 -9.81 13.85 -7.52
N LYS A 47 -10.42 15.00 -7.24
CA LYS A 47 -9.73 16.19 -6.70
C LYS A 47 -9.25 15.96 -5.27
N VAL A 48 -9.99 15.18 -4.49
CA VAL A 48 -9.63 14.85 -3.10
C VAL A 48 -8.55 13.77 -3.06
N GLY A 49 -8.71 12.68 -3.79
CA GLY A 49 -7.82 11.53 -3.67
C GLY A 49 -7.72 10.65 -4.92
N TYR A 50 -7.99 9.36 -4.75
CA TYR A 50 -7.87 8.36 -5.82
C TYR A 50 -8.98 8.44 -6.88
N GLY A 51 -10.17 8.90 -6.51
CA GLY A 51 -11.33 8.92 -7.42
C GLY A 51 -11.86 7.53 -7.74
N GLY A 52 -11.87 6.66 -6.74
CA GLY A 52 -12.18 5.25 -6.84
C GLY A 52 -10.92 4.39 -6.77
N PHE A 53 -10.66 3.82 -5.59
CA PHE A 53 -9.51 2.98 -5.34
C PHE A 53 -9.90 1.51 -5.51
N ARG A 54 -9.70 0.99 -6.73
CA ARG A 54 -10.10 -0.35 -7.14
C ARG A 54 -8.87 -1.18 -7.50
N TYR A 55 -8.96 -2.49 -7.26
CA TYR A 55 -7.93 -3.43 -7.65
C TYR A 55 -7.79 -3.50 -9.17
N ASP A 56 -6.55 -3.44 -9.64
CA ASP A 56 -6.19 -3.66 -11.04
C ASP A 56 -4.83 -4.37 -11.07
N PRO A 57 -4.75 -5.60 -11.62
CA PRO A 57 -3.54 -6.44 -11.60
C PRO A 57 -2.34 -5.80 -12.28
N LYS A 58 -2.55 -4.85 -13.20
CA LYS A 58 -1.44 -4.16 -13.89
C LYS A 58 -0.48 -3.42 -12.96
N TYR A 59 -0.93 -3.04 -11.75
CA TYR A 59 -0.09 -2.28 -10.82
C TYR A 59 0.89 -3.16 -10.07
N TRP A 60 0.46 -4.29 -9.54
CA TRP A 60 1.24 -5.03 -8.56
C TRP A 60 1.64 -6.43 -8.97
N THR A 61 0.91 -7.11 -9.86
CA THR A 61 1.15 -8.53 -10.16
C THR A 61 2.59 -8.82 -10.56
N GLU A 62 3.17 -8.03 -11.48
CA GLU A 62 4.56 -8.25 -11.90
C GLU A 62 5.58 -7.68 -10.89
N VAL A 63 5.20 -6.64 -10.14
CA VAL A 63 6.05 -6.06 -9.09
C VAL A 63 6.26 -7.05 -7.94
N VAL A 64 5.21 -7.71 -7.46
CA VAL A 64 5.33 -8.67 -6.36
C VAL A 64 6.12 -9.91 -6.75
N LYS A 65 6.07 -10.33 -8.03
CA LYS A 65 6.94 -11.39 -8.56
C LYS A 65 8.42 -10.99 -8.48
N ASP A 66 8.74 -9.77 -8.93
CA ASP A 66 10.11 -9.26 -8.90
C ASP A 66 10.62 -9.14 -7.45
N ILE A 67 9.78 -8.64 -6.53
CA ILE A 67 10.10 -8.56 -5.10
C ILE A 67 10.33 -9.95 -4.50
N SER A 68 9.42 -10.89 -4.75
CA SER A 68 9.50 -12.26 -4.23
C SER A 68 10.76 -12.98 -4.71
N ASN A 69 11.10 -12.83 -6.00
CA ASN A 69 12.30 -13.42 -6.58
C ASN A 69 13.58 -12.79 -6.02
N TYR A 70 13.59 -11.46 -5.86
CA TYR A 70 14.76 -10.75 -5.37
C TYR A 70 15.11 -11.12 -3.93
N TYR A 71 14.10 -11.25 -3.07
CA TYR A 71 14.27 -11.62 -1.66
C TYR A 71 14.17 -13.12 -1.41
N GLU A 72 14.03 -13.93 -2.47
CA GLU A 72 13.93 -15.40 -2.39
C GLU A 72 12.85 -15.87 -1.38
N LEU A 73 11.69 -15.20 -1.40
CA LEU A 73 10.60 -15.48 -0.47
C LEU A 73 10.09 -16.92 -0.61
N LYS A 74 9.78 -17.55 0.53
CA LYS A 74 9.36 -18.94 0.63
C LYS A 74 7.99 -19.05 1.28
N SER A 75 7.32 -20.17 1.02
CA SER A 75 6.09 -20.54 1.74
C SER A 75 6.29 -20.46 3.25
N GLY A 76 5.38 -19.80 3.94
CA GLY A 76 5.44 -19.54 5.38
C GLY A 76 6.07 -18.20 5.75
N ASP A 77 6.76 -17.50 4.83
CA ASP A 77 7.33 -16.19 5.11
C ASP A 77 6.24 -15.17 5.46
N LYS A 78 6.58 -14.29 6.40
CA LYS A 78 5.71 -13.24 6.91
C LYS A 78 6.01 -11.91 6.20
N ILE A 79 5.00 -11.37 5.54
CA ILE A 79 5.09 -10.14 4.74
C ILE A 79 4.19 -9.08 5.36
N LEU A 80 4.78 -7.93 5.70
CA LEU A 80 4.04 -6.76 6.18
C LEU A 80 4.06 -5.64 5.13
N ASP A 81 2.89 -5.07 4.85
CA ASP A 81 2.74 -3.81 4.11
C ASP A 81 2.29 -2.70 5.08
N VAL A 82 3.13 -1.68 5.24
CA VAL A 82 2.86 -0.51 6.08
C VAL A 82 2.30 0.61 5.21
N GLY A 83 1.06 1.01 5.48
CA GLY A 83 0.27 1.90 4.62
C GLY A 83 -0.41 1.11 3.49
N CYS A 84 -0.96 -0.05 3.83
CA CYS A 84 -1.45 -1.02 2.86
C CYS A 84 -2.73 -0.61 2.11
N GLY A 85 -3.44 0.45 2.54
CA GLY A 85 -4.71 0.84 1.97
C GLY A 85 -5.72 -0.31 2.00
N LYS A 86 -6.35 -0.61 0.87
CA LYS A 86 -7.28 -1.76 0.73
C LYS A 86 -6.57 -3.11 0.47
N GLY A 87 -5.24 -3.15 0.56
CA GLY A 87 -4.45 -4.38 0.48
C GLY A 87 -4.18 -4.92 -0.92
N PHE A 88 -4.21 -4.09 -1.97
CA PHE A 88 -4.08 -4.57 -3.36
C PHE A 88 -2.75 -5.25 -3.65
N MET A 89 -1.62 -4.72 -3.15
CA MET A 89 -0.31 -5.36 -3.30
C MET A 89 -0.24 -6.66 -2.52
N LEU A 90 -0.74 -6.68 -1.29
CA LEU A 90 -0.81 -7.89 -0.46
C LEU A 90 -1.67 -8.98 -1.08
N TYR A 91 -2.74 -8.60 -1.78
CA TYR A 91 -3.57 -9.54 -2.53
C TYR A 91 -2.79 -10.21 -3.67
N ASP A 92 -1.93 -9.48 -4.36
CA ASP A 92 -1.08 -10.07 -5.38
C ASP A 92 -0.01 -11.01 -4.79
N PHE A 93 0.55 -10.73 -3.60
CA PHE A 93 1.38 -11.68 -2.87
C PHE A 93 0.59 -12.94 -2.50
N PHE A 94 -0.62 -12.80 -1.99
CA PHE A 94 -1.49 -13.92 -1.65
C PHE A 94 -1.83 -14.79 -2.88
N LYS A 95 -2.10 -14.18 -4.03
CA LYS A 95 -2.32 -14.93 -5.28
C LYS A 95 -1.07 -15.62 -5.78
N LEU A 96 0.10 -14.99 -5.62
CA LEU A 96 1.38 -15.56 -6.04
C LEU A 96 1.71 -16.83 -5.24
N ASN A 97 1.53 -16.78 -3.93
CA ASN A 97 1.68 -17.93 -3.05
C ASN A 97 0.74 -17.82 -1.84
N PRO A 98 -0.38 -18.59 -1.81
CA PRO A 98 -1.34 -18.58 -0.70
C PRO A 98 -0.77 -19.01 0.66
N GLN A 99 0.44 -19.57 0.68
CA GLN A 99 1.13 -19.95 1.92
C GLN A 99 1.96 -18.83 2.53
N PHE A 100 2.05 -17.66 1.90
CA PHE A 100 2.59 -16.47 2.55
C PHE A 100 1.69 -16.04 3.71
N ASN A 101 2.31 -15.66 4.81
CA ASN A 101 1.63 -15.05 5.94
C ASN A 101 1.54 -13.53 5.70
N ILE A 102 0.37 -13.08 5.30
CA ILE A 102 0.11 -11.70 4.88
C ILE A 102 -0.37 -10.86 6.06
N TYR A 103 0.26 -9.69 6.24
CA TYR A 103 -0.08 -8.69 7.25
C TYR A 103 -0.12 -7.31 6.59
N GLY A 104 -1.12 -6.52 6.92
CA GLY A 104 -1.21 -5.13 6.50
C GLY A 104 -1.58 -4.23 7.67
N ILE A 105 -1.06 -3.00 7.66
CA ILE A 105 -1.46 -1.95 8.60
C ILE A 105 -1.68 -0.65 7.84
N ASP A 106 -2.78 0.02 8.14
CA ASP A 106 -3.10 1.34 7.59
C ASP A 106 -3.79 2.19 8.64
N ILE A 107 -3.57 3.49 8.59
CA ILE A 107 -4.25 4.45 9.49
C ILE A 107 -5.73 4.61 9.12
N SER A 108 -6.10 4.28 7.90
CA SER A 108 -7.45 4.41 7.38
C SER A 108 -8.34 3.25 7.80
N GLU A 109 -9.22 3.48 8.75
CA GLU A 109 -10.27 2.53 9.09
C GLU A 109 -11.17 2.21 7.89
N TYR A 110 -11.48 3.22 7.05
CA TYR A 110 -12.26 3.01 5.84
C TYR A 110 -11.58 2.03 4.87
N ALA A 111 -10.28 2.19 4.61
CA ALA A 111 -9.54 1.32 3.70
C ALA A 111 -9.48 -0.12 4.22
N VAL A 112 -9.18 -0.31 5.50
CA VAL A 112 -9.12 -1.63 6.14
C VAL A 112 -10.49 -2.31 6.12
N ASN A 113 -11.58 -1.60 6.44
CA ASN A 113 -12.94 -2.15 6.43
C ASN A 113 -13.47 -2.44 5.02
N ASN A 114 -12.91 -1.78 4.00
CA ASN A 114 -13.26 -1.97 2.58
C ASN A 114 -12.13 -2.65 1.79
N CYS A 115 -11.33 -3.47 2.45
CA CYS A 115 -10.27 -4.24 1.81
C CYS A 115 -10.84 -5.37 0.93
N ILE A 116 -9.96 -5.98 0.15
CA ILE A 116 -10.31 -7.19 -0.63
C ILE A 116 -10.77 -8.29 0.32
N GLU A 117 -11.85 -8.97 -0.04
CA GLU A 117 -12.53 -9.98 0.79
C GLU A 117 -11.59 -11.05 1.36
N SER A 118 -10.70 -11.59 0.53
CA SER A 118 -9.71 -12.61 0.93
C SER A 118 -8.66 -12.12 1.93
N LEU A 119 -8.57 -10.81 2.15
CA LEU A 119 -7.66 -10.17 3.11
C LEU A 119 -8.35 -9.74 4.41
N LYS A 120 -9.65 -9.95 4.54
CA LYS A 120 -10.37 -9.65 5.80
C LYS A 120 -9.73 -10.40 6.97
N GLY A 121 -9.52 -9.67 8.08
CA GLY A 121 -8.83 -10.18 9.26
C GLY A 121 -7.30 -10.22 9.17
N LYS A 122 -6.71 -9.96 8.00
CA LYS A 122 -5.25 -9.86 7.79
C LYS A 122 -4.74 -8.43 7.85
N LEU A 123 -5.62 -7.45 7.65
CA LEU A 123 -5.30 -6.03 7.74
C LEU A 123 -5.78 -5.46 9.08
N LYS A 124 -5.00 -4.52 9.64
CA LYS A 124 -5.31 -3.85 10.90
C LYS A 124 -5.26 -2.34 10.73
N VAL A 125 -6.12 -1.65 11.47
CA VAL A 125 -6.03 -0.21 11.63
C VAL A 125 -4.91 0.10 12.61
N GLY A 126 -3.97 0.97 12.22
CA GLY A 126 -2.87 1.36 13.11
C GLY A 126 -1.94 2.40 12.49
N ASN A 127 -1.11 2.98 13.33
CA ASN A 127 -0.16 4.01 12.93
C ASN A 127 1.21 3.39 12.61
N ALA A 128 1.80 3.79 11.49
CA ALA A 128 3.13 3.34 11.06
C ALA A 128 4.27 3.78 11.99
N VAL A 129 4.04 4.81 12.81
CA VAL A 129 5.02 5.30 13.80
C VAL A 129 5.25 4.28 14.94
N SER A 130 4.24 3.47 15.26
CA SER A 130 4.34 2.47 16.32
C SER A 130 3.65 1.18 15.86
N LEU A 131 4.44 0.25 15.36
CA LEU A 131 3.94 -1.03 14.87
C LEU A 131 3.71 -2.01 16.04
N PRO A 132 2.54 -2.68 16.11
CA PRO A 132 2.18 -3.59 17.20
C PRO A 132 2.76 -5.00 16.99
N TYR A 133 4.04 -5.08 16.63
CA TYR A 133 4.73 -6.34 16.36
C TYR A 133 6.08 -6.38 17.06
N PRO A 134 6.55 -7.55 17.48
CA PRO A 134 7.89 -7.69 18.06
C PRO A 134 8.98 -7.48 16.99
N ASP A 135 10.19 -7.18 17.45
CA ASP A 135 11.35 -7.06 16.59
C ASP A 135 11.61 -8.36 15.83
N LYS A 136 12.09 -8.23 14.59
CA LYS A 136 12.47 -9.36 13.73
C LYS A 136 11.33 -10.36 13.46
N TYR A 137 10.07 -9.90 13.54
CA TYR A 137 8.91 -10.75 13.34
C TYR A 137 8.64 -11.07 11.87
N PHE A 138 8.97 -10.17 10.95
CA PHE A 138 8.69 -10.28 9.53
C PHE A 138 9.94 -10.64 8.72
N ASP A 139 9.74 -11.44 7.66
CA ASP A 139 10.76 -11.75 6.66
C ASP A 139 10.88 -10.61 5.62
N LEU A 140 9.76 -9.94 5.32
CA LEU A 140 9.72 -8.77 4.45
C LEU A 140 8.79 -7.70 5.02
N VAL A 141 9.28 -6.46 5.07
CA VAL A 141 8.46 -5.27 5.38
C VAL A 141 8.53 -4.33 4.19
N ILE A 142 7.37 -3.91 3.71
CA ILE A 142 7.22 -2.99 2.58
C ILE A 142 6.49 -1.74 3.05
N SER A 143 6.90 -0.58 2.56
CA SER A 143 6.19 0.68 2.75
C SER A 143 6.35 1.53 1.50
N ILE A 144 5.27 1.76 0.77
CA ILE A 144 5.28 2.51 -0.49
C ILE A 144 4.33 3.70 -0.39
N ASN A 145 4.86 4.90 -0.63
CA ASN A 145 4.11 6.16 -0.56
C ASN A 145 3.44 6.43 0.81
N THR A 146 4.06 6.01 1.90
CA THR A 146 3.52 6.17 3.26
C THR A 146 4.33 7.15 4.10
N HIS A 147 5.66 7.04 4.08
CA HIS A 147 6.54 7.83 4.98
C HIS A 147 6.40 9.34 4.87
N HIS A 148 6.08 9.87 3.69
CA HIS A 148 5.89 11.32 3.49
C HIS A 148 4.60 11.86 4.13
N ASN A 149 3.77 11.02 4.69
CA ASN A 149 2.55 11.36 5.42
C ASN A 149 2.70 11.17 6.94
N LEU A 150 3.89 10.78 7.42
CA LEU A 150 4.18 10.62 8.84
C LEU A 150 4.78 11.94 9.34
N ASP A 151 4.02 12.66 10.15
CA ASP A 151 4.45 13.85 10.90
C ASP A 151 4.82 13.46 12.32
#